data_6a420793b90f02762e38748d06c51e24
#
_entry.id   6a420793b90f02762e38748d06c51e24
#
_cell.length_a   1.000
_cell.length_b   1.000
_cell.length_c   1.000
_cell.angle_alpha   90.00
_cell.angle_beta   90.00
_cell.angle_gamma   90.00
#
_symmetry.space_group_name_H-M   'P 1'
#
loop_
_entity.id
_entity.type
_entity.pdbx_description
1 polymer ?
#
loop_
_entity_poly.entity_id
_entity_poly.type
_entity_poly.pdbx_seq_one_letter_code
_entity_poly.pdbx_strand_id
1 'polypeptide(L)'
;MKRKKIYKWQLEQKINDIVKNMQINKYSSEEKEILFNLLQKVLLNEQTKENKNKLLEVIKNVNCYKDCEIISFINTAIEKIIREYPEEKYVIIKEDIDSSNHSIVSNLVKYGYFSPKNIIKYSKNKGIEDKYIKDNEIIMIIDDYIGSGRTIIDILKEIENKYNNKNIKIIGCIWQNNAIKNINKYIKKIRNNK
;
A
#
# COMPACT_ATOMS: atom_id res chain seq x y z
N MET A 1 -36.32 -2.86 24.14
CA MET A 1 -35.08 -2.19 24.62
C MET A 1 -34.02 -3.13 25.15
N LYS A 2 -34.29 -4.15 25.98
CA LYS A 2 -33.28 -5.09 26.54
C LYS A 2 -32.43 -5.83 25.48
N ARG A 3 -33.06 -6.36 24.39
CA ARG A 3 -32.35 -7.13 23.35
C ARG A 3 -31.27 -6.29 22.59
N LYS A 4 -31.54 -4.99 22.33
CA LYS A 4 -30.53 -4.11 21.67
C LYS A 4 -29.31 -3.84 22.56
N LYS A 5 -29.51 -3.71 23.89
CA LYS A 5 -28.39 -3.48 24.83
C LYS A 5 -27.51 -4.73 24.98
N ILE A 6 -28.10 -5.94 25.04
CA ILE A 6 -27.35 -7.20 25.11
C ILE A 6 -26.50 -7.41 23.85
N TYR A 7 -27.07 -7.15 22.68
CA TYR A 7 -26.34 -7.30 21.41
C TYR A 7 -25.17 -6.32 21.28
N LYS A 8 -25.35 -5.06 21.70
CA LYS A 8 -24.28 -4.06 21.72
C LYS A 8 -23.12 -4.50 22.62
N TRP A 9 -23.42 -4.96 23.83
CA TRP A 9 -22.43 -5.47 24.76
C TRP A 9 -21.67 -6.69 24.21
N GLN A 10 -22.35 -7.66 23.61
CA GLN A 10 -21.71 -8.81 22.98
C GLN A 10 -20.78 -8.41 21.83
N LEU A 11 -21.14 -7.40 21.06
CA LEU A 11 -20.30 -6.86 20.00
C LEU A 11 -19.04 -6.18 20.55
N GLU A 12 -19.19 -5.39 21.60
CA GLU A 12 -18.08 -4.73 22.31
C GLU A 12 -17.10 -5.75 22.89
N GLN A 13 -17.60 -6.85 23.49
CA GLN A 13 -16.72 -7.93 23.95
C GLN A 13 -15.93 -8.57 22.81
N LYS A 14 -16.58 -8.88 21.68
CA LYS A 14 -15.91 -9.44 20.50
C LYS A 14 -14.84 -8.49 19.93
N ILE A 15 -15.11 -7.18 19.88
CA ILE A 15 -14.13 -6.18 19.45
C ILE A 15 -12.95 -6.14 20.42
N ASN A 16 -13.22 -6.13 21.73
CA ASN A 16 -12.18 -6.17 22.76
C ASN A 16 -11.28 -7.40 22.62
N ASP A 17 -11.87 -8.58 22.39
CA ASP A 17 -11.11 -9.82 22.19
C ASP A 17 -10.24 -9.74 20.93
N ILE A 18 -10.77 -9.18 19.84
CA ILE A 18 -10.03 -8.95 18.61
C ILE A 18 -8.87 -7.98 18.87
N VAL A 19 -9.15 -6.83 19.49
CA VAL A 19 -8.14 -5.81 19.81
C VAL A 19 -7.07 -6.36 20.76
N LYS A 20 -7.40 -7.24 21.69
CA LYS A 20 -6.44 -7.92 22.58
C LYS A 20 -5.57 -8.94 21.84
N ASN A 21 -6.17 -9.68 20.90
CA ASN A 21 -5.49 -10.75 20.16
C ASN A 21 -4.75 -10.27 18.91
N MET A 22 -5.08 -9.10 18.37
CA MET A 22 -4.21 -8.45 17.39
C MET A 22 -2.85 -8.26 18.06
N GLN A 23 -1.73 -8.53 17.37
CA GLN A 23 -0.36 -8.36 17.89
C GLN A 23 -0.07 -6.89 18.31
N ILE A 24 -0.96 -6.35 19.13
CA ILE A 24 -1.11 -4.95 19.54
C ILE A 24 -0.16 -4.61 20.71
N ASN A 25 0.73 -5.50 21.09
CA ASN A 25 1.77 -5.19 22.07
C ASN A 25 2.66 -4.00 21.66
N LYS A 26 2.60 -3.64 20.37
CA LYS A 26 3.32 -2.50 19.76
C LYS A 26 2.57 -1.17 19.83
N TYR A 27 1.30 -1.15 20.21
CA TYR A 27 0.46 0.05 20.24
C TYR A 27 0.29 0.58 21.66
N SER A 28 0.31 1.90 21.80
CA SER A 28 -0.03 2.57 23.07
C SER A 28 -1.49 2.31 23.46
N SER A 29 -1.84 2.58 24.70
CA SER A 29 -3.23 2.47 25.18
C SER A 29 -4.17 3.39 24.40
N GLU A 30 -3.70 4.59 24.05
CA GLU A 30 -4.46 5.57 23.26
C GLU A 30 -4.72 5.08 21.83
N GLU A 31 -3.68 4.55 21.16
CA GLU A 31 -3.83 3.96 19.81
C GLU A 31 -4.81 2.78 19.79
N LYS A 32 -4.80 1.96 20.84
CA LYS A 32 -5.75 0.85 21.01
C LYS A 32 -7.19 1.35 21.18
N GLU A 33 -7.38 2.41 21.93
CA GLU A 33 -8.69 3.03 22.13
C GLU A 33 -9.23 3.63 20.83
N ILE A 34 -8.40 4.32 20.08
CA ILE A 34 -8.76 4.86 18.74
C ILE A 34 -9.19 3.72 17.82
N LEU A 35 -8.39 2.64 17.73
CA LEU A 35 -8.72 1.48 16.90
C LEU A 35 -10.03 0.82 17.34
N PHE A 36 -10.24 0.63 18.64
CA PHE A 36 -11.48 0.09 19.19
C PHE A 36 -12.70 0.92 18.77
N ASN A 37 -12.60 2.25 18.91
CA ASN A 37 -13.68 3.18 18.55
C ASN A 37 -13.99 3.16 17.06
N LEU A 38 -12.96 3.07 16.20
CA LEU A 38 -13.13 2.93 14.75
C LEU A 38 -13.84 1.63 14.38
N LEU A 39 -13.40 0.49 14.92
CA LEU A 39 -14.00 -0.81 14.69
C LEU A 39 -15.45 -0.86 15.19
N GLN A 40 -15.72 -0.28 16.35
CA GLN A 40 -17.08 -0.18 16.89
C GLN A 40 -17.97 0.64 15.96
N LYS A 41 -17.50 1.80 15.47
CA LYS A 41 -18.26 2.66 14.54
C LYS A 41 -18.56 1.93 13.23
N VAL A 42 -17.60 1.25 12.64
CA VAL A 42 -17.79 0.49 11.40
C VAL A 42 -18.81 -0.63 11.59
N LEU A 43 -18.68 -1.42 12.66
CA LEU A 43 -19.60 -2.54 12.93
C LEU A 43 -21.01 -2.10 13.32
N LEU A 44 -21.17 -0.95 13.99
CA LEU A 44 -22.49 -0.42 14.33
C LEU A 44 -23.23 0.13 13.10
N ASN A 45 -22.50 0.64 12.11
CA ASN A 45 -23.08 1.16 10.87
C ASN A 45 -23.55 0.03 9.92
N GLU A 46 -23.06 -1.21 10.10
CA GLU A 46 -23.50 -2.33 9.29
C GLU A 46 -24.91 -2.76 9.66
N GLN A 47 -25.80 -2.92 8.65
CA GLN A 47 -27.22 -3.12 8.87
C GLN A 47 -27.59 -4.57 9.18
N THR A 48 -26.89 -5.55 8.61
CA THR A 48 -27.25 -6.96 8.76
C THR A 48 -26.32 -7.71 9.71
N LYS A 49 -26.88 -8.71 10.42
CA LYS A 49 -26.11 -9.59 11.31
C LYS A 49 -25.08 -10.42 10.53
N GLU A 50 -25.43 -10.83 9.33
CA GLU A 50 -24.54 -11.63 8.45
C GLU A 50 -23.31 -10.83 8.04
N ASN A 51 -23.49 -9.61 7.58
CA ASN A 51 -22.39 -8.74 7.19
C ASN A 51 -21.52 -8.36 8.39
N LYS A 52 -22.12 -8.16 9.58
CA LYS A 52 -21.35 -7.95 10.82
C LYS A 52 -20.44 -9.12 11.15
N ASN A 53 -20.94 -10.34 11.00
CA ASN A 53 -20.13 -11.54 11.24
C ASN A 53 -19.00 -11.68 10.21
N LYS A 54 -19.29 -11.47 8.93
CA LYS A 54 -18.27 -11.45 7.87
C LYS A 54 -17.20 -10.40 8.13
N LEU A 55 -17.61 -9.19 8.52
CA LEU A 55 -16.70 -8.10 8.84
C LEU A 55 -15.82 -8.42 10.07
N LEU A 56 -16.39 -9.02 11.12
CA LEU A 56 -15.63 -9.50 12.27
C LEU A 56 -14.57 -10.54 11.90
N GLU A 57 -14.90 -11.48 11.00
CA GLU A 57 -13.91 -12.46 10.49
C GLU A 57 -12.80 -11.78 9.68
N VAL A 58 -13.13 -10.77 8.86
CA VAL A 58 -12.12 -9.98 8.15
C VAL A 58 -11.21 -9.27 9.15
N ILE A 59 -11.78 -8.57 10.13
CA ILE A 59 -11.03 -7.81 11.14
C ILE A 59 -10.10 -8.68 11.96
N LYS A 60 -10.50 -9.90 12.33
CA LYS A 60 -9.64 -10.86 13.06
C LYS A 60 -8.35 -11.21 12.31
N ASN A 61 -8.38 -11.14 10.98
CA ASN A 61 -7.27 -11.48 10.11
C ASN A 61 -6.51 -10.24 9.59
N VAL A 62 -6.84 -9.04 10.07
CA VAL A 62 -6.13 -7.82 9.70
C VAL A 62 -4.82 -7.74 10.48
N ASN A 63 -3.72 -7.67 9.74
CA ASN A 63 -2.43 -7.30 10.30
C ASN A 63 -2.29 -5.77 10.24
N CYS A 64 -2.08 -5.16 11.37
CA CYS A 64 -1.81 -3.72 11.46
C CYS A 64 -0.31 -3.49 11.52
N TYR A 65 0.20 -2.62 10.64
CA TYR A 65 1.58 -2.18 10.63
C TYR A 65 1.64 -0.70 10.95
N LYS A 66 2.63 -0.29 11.75
CA LYS A 66 2.92 1.14 11.97
C LYS A 66 3.60 1.72 10.73
N ASP A 67 3.41 3.01 10.49
CA ASP A 67 4.07 3.72 9.38
C ASP A 67 5.59 3.52 9.39
N CYS A 68 6.21 3.53 10.57
CA CYS A 68 7.64 3.29 10.70
C CYS A 68 8.06 1.87 10.28
N GLU A 69 7.22 0.85 10.48
CA GLU A 69 7.50 -0.51 10.03
C GLU A 69 7.38 -0.59 8.50
N ILE A 70 6.33 0.01 7.91
CA ILE A 70 6.14 0.08 6.45
C ILE A 70 7.33 0.79 5.80
N ILE A 71 7.72 1.94 6.32
CA ILE A 71 8.88 2.71 5.83
C ILE A 71 10.16 1.87 5.95
N SER A 72 10.37 1.16 7.06
CA SER A 72 11.54 0.30 7.27
C SER A 72 11.62 -0.83 6.24
N PHE A 73 10.49 -1.49 5.94
CA PHE A 73 10.45 -2.54 4.91
C PHE A 73 10.77 -1.99 3.53
N ILE A 74 10.20 -0.84 3.17
CA ILE A 74 10.43 -0.19 1.88
C ILE A 74 11.89 0.25 1.76
N ASN A 75 12.46 0.85 2.81
CA ASN A 75 13.88 1.25 2.84
C ASN A 75 14.80 0.06 2.63
N THR A 76 14.54 -1.05 3.32
CA THR A 76 15.33 -2.29 3.16
C THR A 76 15.29 -2.79 1.70
N ALA A 77 14.13 -2.75 1.05
CA ALA A 77 14.00 -3.14 -0.35
C ALA A 77 14.75 -2.18 -1.29
N ILE A 78 14.66 -0.87 -1.05
CA ILE A 78 15.39 0.16 -1.81
C ILE A 78 16.90 -0.03 -1.66
N GLU A 79 17.41 -0.19 -0.44
CA GLU A 79 18.84 -0.42 -0.21
C GLU A 79 19.34 -1.67 -0.92
N LYS A 80 18.56 -2.74 -0.96
CA LYS A 80 18.90 -3.95 -1.71
C LYS A 80 19.03 -3.65 -3.20
N ILE A 81 18.10 -2.88 -3.79
CA ILE A 81 18.15 -2.51 -5.20
C ILE A 81 19.36 -1.62 -5.48
N ILE A 82 19.64 -0.64 -4.62
CA ILE A 82 20.79 0.24 -4.77
C ILE A 82 22.11 -0.55 -4.72
N ARG A 83 22.24 -1.53 -3.83
CA ARG A 83 23.42 -2.40 -3.77
C ARG A 83 23.56 -3.30 -5.00
N GLU A 84 22.44 -3.76 -5.57
CA GLU A 84 22.43 -4.60 -6.78
C GLU A 84 22.80 -3.79 -8.04
N TYR A 85 22.48 -2.50 -8.06
CA TYR A 85 22.71 -1.59 -9.21
C TYR A 85 23.38 -0.28 -8.76
N PRO A 86 24.60 -0.28 -8.23
CA PRO A 86 25.20 0.87 -7.57
C PRO A 86 25.49 2.05 -8.51
N GLU A 87 25.73 1.79 -9.79
CA GLU A 87 26.06 2.82 -10.79
C GLU A 87 24.83 3.42 -11.47
N GLU A 88 23.64 2.89 -11.18
CA GLU A 88 22.41 3.33 -11.82
C GLU A 88 21.81 4.55 -11.14
N LYS A 89 21.09 5.35 -11.91
CA LYS A 89 20.24 6.43 -11.38
C LYS A 89 18.82 5.95 -11.21
N TYR A 90 18.14 6.54 -10.24
CA TYR A 90 16.81 6.10 -9.86
C TYR A 90 15.81 7.24 -9.99
N VAL A 91 14.63 6.92 -10.51
CA VAL A 91 13.45 7.79 -10.51
C VAL A 91 12.29 7.07 -9.84
N ILE A 92 11.48 7.80 -9.10
CA ILE A 92 10.34 7.25 -8.36
C ILE A 92 9.06 7.78 -8.97
N ILE A 93 8.12 6.88 -9.24
CA ILE A 93 6.75 7.28 -9.57
C ILE A 93 5.99 7.57 -8.28
N LYS A 94 5.51 8.79 -8.15
CA LYS A 94 4.69 9.28 -7.04
C LYS A 94 3.27 9.56 -7.53
N GLU A 95 2.30 8.94 -6.87
CA GLU A 95 0.89 9.23 -7.12
C GLU A 95 0.45 10.59 -6.57
N ASP A 96 -0.76 11.00 -6.92
CA ASP A 96 -1.40 12.23 -6.43
C ASP A 96 -1.51 12.28 -4.90
N ILE A 97 -1.74 13.48 -4.38
CA ILE A 97 -1.64 13.87 -2.95
C ILE A 97 -2.46 12.96 -2.01
N ASP A 98 -3.57 12.40 -2.46
CA ASP A 98 -4.48 11.60 -1.62
C ASP A 98 -4.12 10.10 -1.56
N SER A 99 -2.97 9.69 -2.10
CA SER A 99 -2.53 8.29 -2.06
C SER A 99 -1.56 8.00 -0.93
N SER A 100 -1.56 6.76 -0.41
CA SER A 100 -0.57 6.28 0.55
C SER A 100 0.86 6.34 0.00
N ASN A 101 1.02 6.10 -1.29
CA ASN A 101 2.28 6.28 -2.03
C ASN A 101 2.84 7.71 -1.87
N HIS A 102 1.98 8.74 -1.90
CA HIS A 102 2.39 10.12 -1.68
C HIS A 102 3.08 10.30 -0.32
N SER A 103 2.49 9.78 0.74
CA SER A 103 3.03 9.87 2.10
C SER A 103 4.38 9.16 2.20
N ILE A 104 4.50 7.94 1.66
CA ILE A 104 5.73 7.16 1.67
C ILE A 104 6.85 7.89 0.93
N VAL A 105 6.62 8.30 -0.31
CA VAL A 105 7.63 8.99 -1.12
C VAL A 105 8.04 10.32 -0.49
N SER A 106 7.11 11.05 0.13
CA SER A 106 7.42 12.28 0.85
C SER A 106 8.34 12.04 2.06
N ASN A 107 8.13 10.93 2.79
CA ASN A 107 9.01 10.53 3.88
C ASN A 107 10.41 10.12 3.37
N LEU A 108 10.49 9.36 2.28
CA LEU A 108 11.77 8.98 1.67
C LEU A 108 12.61 10.20 1.26
N VAL A 109 11.97 11.23 0.72
CA VAL A 109 12.63 12.51 0.42
C VAL A 109 13.05 13.24 1.69
N LYS A 110 12.18 13.32 2.69
CA LYS A 110 12.45 13.98 3.97
C LYS A 110 13.65 13.37 4.68
N TYR A 111 13.81 12.05 4.61
CA TYR A 111 14.95 11.32 5.20
C TYR A 111 16.19 11.25 4.30
N GLY A 112 16.17 11.90 3.14
CA GLY A 112 17.34 12.04 2.27
C GLY A 112 17.64 10.82 1.40
N TYR A 113 16.75 9.84 1.32
CA TYR A 113 16.96 8.68 0.43
C TYR A 113 16.90 9.08 -1.06
N PHE A 114 16.07 10.08 -1.40
CA PHE A 114 15.94 10.57 -2.78
C PHE A 114 15.84 12.09 -2.83
N SER A 115 16.36 12.64 -3.93
CA SER A 115 16.18 14.07 -4.25
C SER A 115 14.77 14.30 -4.84
N PRO A 116 14.11 15.43 -4.55
CA PRO A 116 12.84 15.80 -5.20
C PRO A 116 12.90 15.79 -6.73
N LYS A 117 14.06 16.09 -7.32
CA LYS A 117 14.27 16.05 -8.79
C LYS A 117 14.13 14.64 -9.40
N ASN A 118 14.23 13.59 -8.58
CA ASN A 118 14.13 12.20 -9.02
C ASN A 118 12.68 11.68 -8.96
N ILE A 119 11.72 12.54 -8.60
CA ILE A 119 10.32 12.16 -8.49
C ILE A 119 9.59 12.51 -9.80
N ILE A 120 8.81 11.57 -10.27
CA ILE A 120 7.88 11.72 -11.40
C ILE A 120 6.46 11.57 -10.85
N LYS A 121 5.59 12.51 -11.18
CA LYS A 121 4.20 12.47 -10.74
C LYS A 121 3.37 11.62 -11.69
N TYR A 122 2.44 10.86 -11.10
CA TYR A 122 1.42 10.11 -11.81
C TYR A 122 0.05 10.49 -11.30
N SER A 123 -0.89 10.67 -12.18
CA SER A 123 -2.30 10.86 -11.85
C SER A 123 -3.18 10.04 -12.80
N LYS A 124 -4.28 9.47 -12.28
CA LYS A 124 -5.21 8.68 -13.09
C LYS A 124 -5.80 9.44 -14.28
N ASN A 125 -5.94 10.77 -14.15
CA ASN A 125 -6.56 11.62 -15.16
C ASN A 125 -5.57 12.18 -16.18
N LYS A 126 -4.30 12.34 -15.80
CA LYS A 126 -3.26 13.00 -16.63
C LYS A 126 -2.14 12.04 -17.05
N GLY A 127 -2.11 10.83 -16.50
CA GLY A 127 -1.01 9.89 -16.70
C GLY A 127 0.27 10.31 -15.99
N ILE A 128 1.41 9.83 -16.50
CA ILE A 128 2.75 10.17 -16.00
C ILE A 128 3.13 11.56 -16.51
N GLU A 129 3.65 12.39 -15.60
CA GLU A 129 4.23 13.70 -15.91
C GLU A 129 5.27 13.58 -17.04
N ASP A 130 5.26 14.55 -17.95
CA ASP A 130 6.18 14.58 -19.08
C ASP A 130 7.60 14.95 -18.60
N LYS A 131 8.35 13.92 -18.21
CA LYS A 131 9.73 14.03 -17.78
C LYS A 131 10.57 13.04 -18.56
N TYR A 132 11.68 13.51 -19.10
CA TYR A 132 12.62 12.61 -19.77
C TYR A 132 13.31 11.70 -18.75
N ILE A 133 13.18 10.39 -18.95
CA ILE A 133 13.86 9.35 -18.18
C ILE A 133 15.01 8.82 -19.02
N LYS A 134 16.24 8.96 -18.53
CA LYS A 134 17.44 8.51 -19.23
C LYS A 134 17.48 6.98 -19.29
N ASP A 135 18.20 6.45 -20.27
CA ASP A 135 18.22 5.01 -20.53
C ASP A 135 18.79 4.16 -19.39
N ASN A 136 19.74 4.72 -18.65
CA ASN A 136 20.34 4.09 -17.48
C ASN A 136 19.63 4.42 -16.15
N GLU A 137 18.40 4.89 -16.18
CA GLU A 137 17.63 5.16 -14.97
C GLU A 137 16.68 4.01 -14.67
N ILE A 138 16.69 3.56 -13.42
CA ILE A 138 15.73 2.57 -12.90
C ILE A 138 14.49 3.29 -12.41
N ILE A 139 13.32 2.86 -12.89
CA ILE A 139 12.03 3.37 -12.43
C ILE A 139 11.56 2.54 -11.24
N MET A 140 11.36 3.18 -10.10
CA MET A 140 10.79 2.57 -8.90
C MET A 140 9.32 2.97 -8.76
N ILE A 141 8.43 1.99 -8.65
CA ILE A 141 7.02 2.16 -8.28
C ILE A 141 6.90 1.64 -6.85
N ILE A 142 6.54 2.52 -5.93
CA ILE A 142 6.52 2.21 -4.49
C ILE A 142 5.10 2.35 -3.98
N ASP A 143 4.63 1.36 -3.19
CA ASP A 143 3.30 1.39 -2.57
C ASP A 143 3.36 0.66 -1.21
N ASP A 144 2.50 1.02 -0.26
CA ASP A 144 2.37 0.31 1.03
C ASP A 144 1.52 -0.96 0.87
N TYR A 145 0.46 -0.88 0.08
CA TYR A 145 -0.51 -1.94 -0.11
C TYR A 145 -0.92 -2.12 -1.57
N ILE A 146 -0.55 -3.23 -2.15
CA ILE A 146 -0.90 -3.58 -3.53
C ILE A 146 -2.05 -4.61 -3.51
N GLY A 147 -3.29 -4.11 -3.62
CA GLY A 147 -4.52 -4.91 -3.53
C GLY A 147 -4.84 -5.66 -4.81
N SER A 148 -5.40 -4.98 -5.80
CA SER A 148 -5.75 -5.57 -7.11
C SER A 148 -4.61 -5.53 -8.13
N GLY A 149 -3.61 -4.68 -7.92
CA GLY A 149 -2.53 -4.38 -8.87
C GLY A 149 -2.95 -3.47 -10.03
N ARG A 150 -4.20 -2.94 -10.04
CA ARG A 150 -4.70 -2.12 -11.15
C ARG A 150 -3.87 -0.86 -11.34
N THR A 151 -3.62 -0.10 -10.29
CA THR A 151 -2.81 1.14 -10.34
C THR A 151 -1.41 0.86 -10.89
N ILE A 152 -0.76 -0.20 -10.41
CA ILE A 152 0.56 -0.61 -10.90
C ILE A 152 0.51 -0.94 -12.40
N ILE A 153 -0.50 -1.68 -12.85
CA ILE A 153 -0.68 -2.03 -14.27
C ILE A 153 -0.91 -0.77 -15.11
N ASP A 154 -1.68 0.19 -14.63
CA ASP A 154 -1.95 1.43 -15.37
C ASP A 154 -0.66 2.28 -15.46
N ILE A 155 0.14 2.37 -14.43
CA ILE A 155 1.47 3.00 -14.46
C ILE A 155 2.40 2.26 -15.45
N LEU A 156 2.42 0.93 -15.44
CA LEU A 156 3.23 0.14 -16.37
C LEU A 156 2.86 0.37 -17.84
N LYS A 157 1.56 0.52 -18.15
CA LYS A 157 1.09 0.87 -19.51
C LYS A 157 1.61 2.25 -19.94
N GLU A 158 1.53 3.23 -19.06
CA GLU A 158 2.03 4.57 -19.32
C GLU A 158 3.54 4.58 -19.57
N ILE A 159 4.29 3.82 -18.76
CA ILE A 159 5.74 3.68 -18.94
C ILE A 159 6.04 3.01 -20.29
N GLU A 160 5.34 1.92 -20.63
CA GLU A 160 5.53 1.22 -21.89
C GLU A 160 5.27 2.12 -23.11
N ASN A 161 4.23 2.96 -23.05
CA ASN A 161 3.88 3.89 -24.10
C ASN A 161 4.89 5.04 -24.28
N LYS A 162 5.48 5.51 -23.17
CA LYS A 162 6.38 6.70 -23.17
C LYS A 162 7.87 6.35 -23.25
N TYR A 163 8.27 5.19 -22.75
CA TYR A 163 9.67 4.85 -22.55
C TYR A 163 9.96 3.41 -22.97
N ASN A 164 10.88 3.23 -23.89
CA ASN A 164 11.30 1.90 -24.35
C ASN A 164 12.32 1.27 -23.39
N ASN A 165 12.21 -0.06 -23.19
CA ASN A 165 13.22 -0.90 -22.53
C ASN A 165 13.71 -0.42 -21.15
N LYS A 166 12.82 0.10 -20.31
CA LYS A 166 13.20 0.57 -18.96
C LYS A 166 13.29 -0.57 -17.96
N ASN A 167 14.26 -0.46 -17.04
CA ASN A 167 14.35 -1.32 -15.88
C ASN A 167 13.36 -0.80 -14.82
N ILE A 168 12.34 -1.61 -14.49
CA ILE A 168 11.29 -1.22 -13.56
C ILE A 168 11.36 -2.11 -12.33
N LYS A 169 11.34 -1.51 -11.15
CA LYS A 169 11.26 -2.19 -9.86
C LYS A 169 9.96 -1.79 -9.17
N ILE A 170 9.16 -2.77 -8.76
CA ILE A 170 7.93 -2.55 -8.03
C ILE A 170 8.17 -2.97 -6.59
N ILE A 171 7.99 -2.04 -5.66
CA ILE A 171 8.23 -2.22 -4.23
C ILE A 171 6.89 -2.06 -3.52
N GLY A 172 6.46 -3.09 -2.82
CA GLY A 172 5.25 -3.05 -2.00
C GLY A 172 5.50 -3.70 -0.65
N CYS A 173 4.96 -3.14 0.42
CA CYS A 173 5.06 -3.73 1.74
C CYS A 173 4.11 -4.93 1.87
N ILE A 174 2.87 -4.76 1.44
CA ILE A 174 1.83 -5.79 1.50
C ILE A 174 1.30 -6.05 0.09
N TRP A 175 1.30 -7.31 -0.32
CA TRP A 175 0.82 -7.73 -1.62
C TRP A 175 -0.31 -8.74 -1.49
N GLN A 176 -1.45 -8.48 -2.14
CA GLN A 176 -2.47 -9.50 -2.30
C GLN A 176 -2.09 -10.49 -3.43
N ASN A 177 -2.42 -11.76 -3.24
CA ASN A 177 -2.14 -12.81 -4.23
C ASN A 177 -2.74 -12.49 -5.61
N ASN A 178 -3.91 -11.84 -5.65
CA ASN A 178 -4.55 -11.43 -6.89
C ASN A 178 -3.75 -10.33 -7.61
N ALA A 179 -3.15 -9.39 -6.87
CA ALA A 179 -2.28 -8.37 -7.45
C ALA A 179 -1.07 -9.00 -8.13
N ILE A 180 -0.38 -9.91 -7.44
CA ILE A 180 0.77 -10.63 -7.98
C ILE A 180 0.40 -11.36 -9.28
N LYS A 181 -0.74 -12.07 -9.29
CA LYS A 181 -1.24 -12.78 -10.48
C LYS A 181 -1.53 -11.83 -11.64
N ASN A 182 -2.22 -10.72 -11.37
CA ASN A 182 -2.62 -9.75 -12.39
C ASN A 182 -1.40 -9.03 -13.00
N ILE A 183 -0.47 -8.57 -12.17
CA ILE A 183 0.75 -7.89 -12.61
C ILE A 183 1.62 -8.86 -13.42
N ASN A 184 1.84 -10.09 -12.93
CA ASN A 184 2.62 -11.09 -13.67
C ASN A 184 1.98 -11.46 -15.02
N LYS A 185 0.65 -11.58 -15.08
CA LYS A 185 -0.07 -11.80 -16.34
C LYS A 185 0.17 -10.66 -17.33
N TYR A 186 0.11 -9.42 -16.86
CA TYR A 186 0.38 -8.24 -17.69
C TYR A 186 1.81 -8.22 -18.21
N ILE A 187 2.82 -8.43 -17.32
CA ILE A 187 4.24 -8.47 -17.69
C ILE A 187 4.53 -9.56 -18.74
N LYS A 188 3.96 -10.76 -18.57
CA LYS A 188 4.11 -11.85 -19.54
C LYS A 188 3.52 -11.47 -20.91
N LYS A 189 2.36 -10.80 -20.94
CA LYS A 189 1.73 -10.33 -22.19
C LYS A 189 2.64 -9.35 -22.94
N ILE A 190 3.26 -8.40 -22.24
CA ILE A 190 4.18 -7.43 -22.85
C ILE A 190 5.39 -8.15 -23.46
N ARG A 191 5.99 -9.08 -22.70
CA ARG A 191 7.19 -9.81 -23.17
C ARG A 191 6.94 -10.67 -24.39
N ASN A 192 5.73 -11.22 -24.54
CA ASN A 192 5.37 -12.05 -25.70
C ASN A 192 5.00 -11.24 -26.95
N ASN A 193 4.77 -9.95 -26.81
CA ASN A 193 4.43 -9.04 -27.91
C ASN A 193 5.64 -8.25 -28.45
N LYS A 194 6.82 -8.49 -27.88
CA LYS A 194 8.12 -7.97 -28.36
C LYS A 194 8.94 -9.08 -29.02
#